data_8f6ce278bfc8f5e78a32e437f1234f74
#
_entry.id   8f6ce278bfc8f5e78a32e437f1234f74
#
_cell.length_a   1.000
_cell.length_b   1.000
_cell.length_c   1.000
_cell.angle_alpha   90.00
_cell.angle_beta   90.00
_cell.angle_gamma   90.00
#
_symmetry.space_group_name_H-M   'P 1'
#
loop_
_entity.id
_entity.type
_entity.pdbx_description
1 polymer ?
#
loop_
_entity_poly.entity_id
_entity_poly.type
_entity_poly.pdbx_seq_one_letter_code
_entity_poly.pdbx_strand_id
1 'polypeptide(L)'
;MDLLNALVALTNFVIVPGLAYGSQLALGALGVTLIYGILRFSNFAHGDTMAFGAMVTILFTWLFQSVGLSAGPLPTALLALPFGILGTIALALVTDRTVYRFYRQQKAKPVIFVMVSLGVMFMMNGIVRFIIGPGDQRFTDGERFVISARTFKKLTGLQEGLAIKTTEALTVITAVIVVAVLFWFLNKTRTGKSMRAYSDNEDLALLSGINPERVVMYTWMIVAALATIAGVLYGLDKSFKPFTYFQLLLPIFASAIVGGLGNPIGAIAGGFIIAFSEVTITYAWKKVLNYSLPDSLAPDGLVQLLSTDYKFAVSFAILIVVLLFKPTGLFKGKAV
;
A
#
# COMPACT_ATOMS: atom_id res chain seq x y z
N MET A 1 25.65 -8.36 25.78
CA MET A 1 24.17 -8.25 25.96
C MET A 1 23.63 -6.98 25.32
N ASP A 2 24.35 -5.88 25.40
CA ASP A 2 23.85 -4.58 24.90
C ASP A 2 23.65 -4.55 23.37
N LEU A 3 24.59 -5.10 22.61
CA LEU A 3 24.44 -5.20 21.15
C LEU A 3 23.18 -6.00 20.74
N LEU A 4 22.87 -7.09 21.48
CA LEU A 4 21.67 -7.87 21.22
C LEU A 4 20.41 -7.08 21.57
N ASN A 5 20.42 -6.31 22.66
CA ASN A 5 19.32 -5.40 23.01
C ASN A 5 19.15 -4.30 21.95
N ALA A 6 20.24 -3.73 21.43
CA ALA A 6 20.19 -2.76 20.33
C ALA A 6 19.56 -3.38 19.07
N LEU A 7 19.96 -4.60 18.67
CA LEU A 7 19.40 -5.31 17.52
C LEU A 7 17.92 -5.63 17.70
N VAL A 8 17.51 -6.07 18.89
CA VAL A 8 16.08 -6.33 19.20
C VAL A 8 15.29 -5.04 19.14
N ALA A 9 15.80 -3.93 19.67
CA ALA A 9 15.16 -2.62 19.58
C ALA A 9 15.01 -2.17 18.13
N LEU A 10 16.09 -2.28 17.32
CA LEU A 10 16.07 -1.94 15.89
C LEU A 10 15.03 -2.79 15.13
N THR A 11 15.01 -4.10 15.40
CA THR A 11 14.06 -5.02 14.77
C THR A 11 12.63 -4.66 15.12
N ASN A 12 12.35 -4.38 16.40
CA ASN A 12 11.00 -4.09 16.87
C ASN A 12 10.45 -2.74 16.40
N PHE A 13 11.29 -1.71 16.28
CA PHE A 13 10.84 -0.35 15.99
C PHE A 13 11.13 0.14 14.58
N VAL A 14 12.03 -0.51 13.84
CA VAL A 14 12.40 -0.12 12.47
C VAL A 14 12.12 -1.24 11.48
N ILE A 15 12.63 -2.46 11.70
CA ILE A 15 12.55 -3.53 10.70
C ILE A 15 11.12 -4.04 10.56
N VAL A 16 10.47 -4.44 11.66
CA VAL A 16 9.09 -5.00 11.61
C VAL A 16 8.08 -3.97 11.10
N PRO A 17 8.00 -2.74 11.64
CA PRO A 17 7.13 -1.72 11.08
C PRO A 17 7.47 -1.32 9.65
N GLY A 18 8.76 -1.26 9.30
CA GLY A 18 9.24 -0.98 7.95
C GLY A 18 8.81 -2.04 6.93
N LEU A 19 8.89 -3.32 7.30
CA LEU A 19 8.41 -4.43 6.46
C LEU A 19 6.89 -4.38 6.28
N ALA A 20 6.13 -4.17 7.34
CA ALA A 20 4.68 -4.10 7.28
C ALA A 20 4.22 -2.91 6.43
N TYR A 21 4.73 -1.71 6.72
CA TYR A 21 4.38 -0.50 5.98
C TYR A 21 4.88 -0.54 4.53
N GLY A 22 6.09 -1.06 4.30
CA GLY A 22 6.64 -1.27 2.96
C GLY A 22 5.79 -2.22 2.12
N SER A 23 5.25 -3.27 2.73
CA SER A 23 4.30 -4.18 2.08
C SER A 23 3.00 -3.48 1.66
N GLN A 24 2.46 -2.61 2.52
CA GLN A 24 1.25 -1.82 2.22
C GLN A 24 1.51 -0.85 1.07
N LEU A 25 2.62 -0.10 1.12
CA LEU A 25 3.02 0.82 0.04
C LEU A 25 3.31 0.09 -1.26
N ALA A 26 3.96 -1.07 -1.21
CA ALA A 26 4.27 -1.89 -2.39
C ALA A 26 2.99 -2.34 -3.10
N LEU A 27 1.98 -2.82 -2.37
CA LEU A 27 0.70 -3.21 -2.95
C LEU A 27 -0.03 -2.01 -3.58
N GLY A 28 -0.05 -0.86 -2.90
CA GLY A 28 -0.61 0.37 -3.43
C GLY A 28 0.12 0.85 -4.68
N ALA A 29 1.45 0.87 -4.66
CA ALA A 29 2.31 1.27 -5.77
C ALA A 29 2.19 0.33 -6.99
N LEU A 30 1.99 -0.98 -6.77
CA LEU A 30 1.67 -1.93 -7.83
C LEU A 30 0.37 -1.55 -8.55
N GLY A 31 -0.67 -1.15 -7.81
CA GLY A 31 -1.93 -0.69 -8.40
C GLY A 31 -1.73 0.54 -9.29
N VAL A 32 -1.04 1.56 -8.78
CA VAL A 32 -0.70 2.79 -9.55
C VAL A 32 0.11 2.45 -10.80
N THR A 33 1.15 1.61 -10.65
CA THR A 33 2.03 1.21 -11.74
C THR A 33 1.31 0.43 -12.84
N LEU A 34 0.35 -0.45 -12.49
CA LEU A 34 -0.45 -1.18 -13.47
C LEU A 34 -1.39 -0.25 -14.25
N ILE A 35 -2.06 0.70 -13.58
CA ILE A 35 -2.87 1.71 -14.27
C ILE A 35 -2.01 2.51 -15.23
N TYR A 36 -0.89 3.04 -14.75
CA TYR A 36 0.00 3.83 -15.61
C TYR A 36 0.54 3.02 -16.80
N GLY A 37 0.91 1.76 -16.58
CA GLY A 37 1.42 0.89 -17.63
C GLY A 37 0.42 0.63 -18.76
N ILE A 38 -0.88 0.54 -18.44
CA ILE A 38 -1.95 0.19 -19.39
C ILE A 38 -2.69 1.45 -19.91
N LEU A 39 -3.08 2.34 -19.00
CA LEU A 39 -3.94 3.48 -19.30
C LEU A 39 -3.18 4.80 -19.53
N ARG A 40 -1.87 4.80 -19.26
CA ARG A 40 -0.95 5.93 -19.49
C ARG A 40 -1.33 7.22 -18.79
N PHE A 41 -1.99 7.14 -17.64
CA PHE A 41 -2.24 8.29 -16.78
C PHE A 41 -2.07 7.95 -15.30
N SER A 42 -1.81 8.96 -14.47
CA SER A 42 -1.72 8.83 -13.02
C SER A 42 -3.12 8.98 -12.41
N ASN A 43 -3.63 7.90 -11.78
CA ASN A 43 -4.96 7.89 -11.18
C ASN A 43 -4.92 8.40 -9.74
N PHE A 44 -5.33 9.64 -9.52
CA PHE A 44 -5.36 10.23 -8.19
C PHE A 44 -6.48 9.66 -7.29
N ALA A 45 -7.50 9.02 -7.86
CA ALA A 45 -8.54 8.36 -7.08
C ALA A 45 -8.08 7.05 -6.40
N HIS A 46 -6.81 6.62 -6.60
CA HIS A 46 -6.33 5.32 -6.10
C HIS A 46 -6.39 5.21 -4.57
N GLY A 47 -6.00 6.26 -3.82
CA GLY A 47 -6.08 6.30 -2.36
C GLY A 47 -7.51 6.17 -1.85
N ASP A 48 -8.45 6.89 -2.47
CA ASP A 48 -9.87 6.82 -2.10
C ASP A 48 -10.53 5.51 -2.55
N THR A 49 -10.01 4.86 -3.61
CA THR A 49 -10.39 3.48 -3.96
C THR A 49 -9.97 2.50 -2.86
N MET A 50 -8.77 2.68 -2.27
CA MET A 50 -8.33 1.90 -1.10
C MET A 50 -9.25 2.14 0.10
N ALA A 51 -9.61 3.41 0.37
CA ALA A 51 -10.54 3.77 1.44
C ALA A 51 -11.93 3.13 1.23
N PHE A 52 -12.45 3.16 0.01
CA PHE A 52 -13.73 2.55 -0.32
C PHE A 52 -13.71 1.03 -0.09
N GLY A 53 -12.68 0.35 -0.54
CA GLY A 53 -12.51 -1.09 -0.34
C GLY A 53 -12.40 -1.47 1.15
N ALA A 54 -11.64 -0.69 1.92
CA ALA A 54 -11.54 -0.86 3.36
C ALA A 54 -12.90 -0.61 4.04
N MET A 55 -13.62 0.45 3.67
CA MET A 55 -14.96 0.76 4.20
C MET A 55 -15.93 -0.41 3.97
N VAL A 56 -16.03 -0.93 2.74
CA VAL A 56 -16.92 -2.07 2.45
C VAL A 56 -16.52 -3.29 3.29
N THR A 57 -15.23 -3.57 3.39
CA THR A 57 -14.73 -4.66 4.26
C THR A 57 -15.11 -4.45 5.73
N ILE A 58 -15.01 -3.22 6.25
CA ILE A 58 -15.40 -2.90 7.63
C ILE A 58 -16.90 -3.15 7.86
N LEU A 59 -17.76 -2.72 6.93
CA LEU A 59 -19.19 -2.92 7.05
C LEU A 59 -19.55 -4.42 7.10
N PHE A 60 -18.92 -5.24 6.25
CA PHE A 60 -19.11 -6.69 6.30
C PHE A 60 -18.47 -7.30 7.55
N THR A 61 -17.36 -6.77 8.05
CA THR A 61 -16.75 -7.23 9.32
C THR A 61 -17.72 -7.01 10.48
N TRP A 62 -18.34 -5.83 10.59
CA TRP A 62 -19.33 -5.54 11.61
C TRP A 62 -20.59 -6.40 11.48
N LEU A 63 -21.03 -6.66 10.23
CA LEU A 63 -22.12 -7.57 9.96
C LEU A 63 -21.81 -8.99 10.45
N PHE A 64 -20.60 -9.52 10.15
CA PHE A 64 -20.22 -10.86 10.60
C PHE A 64 -20.08 -10.93 12.13
N GLN A 65 -19.49 -9.92 12.75
CA GLN A 65 -19.41 -9.83 14.21
C GLN A 65 -20.82 -9.78 14.86
N SER A 66 -21.78 -9.07 14.27
CA SER A 66 -23.15 -8.99 14.78
C SER A 66 -23.90 -10.33 14.74
N VAL A 67 -23.55 -11.21 13.81
CA VAL A 67 -24.11 -12.58 13.66
C VAL A 67 -23.28 -13.60 14.45
N GLY A 68 -22.20 -13.17 15.14
CA GLY A 68 -21.34 -14.05 15.93
C GLY A 68 -20.31 -14.84 15.12
N LEU A 69 -20.12 -14.50 13.83
CA LEU A 69 -19.06 -15.07 13.00
C LEU A 69 -17.74 -14.39 13.31
N SER A 70 -16.72 -15.16 13.65
CA SER A 70 -15.35 -14.67 13.87
C SER A 70 -14.33 -15.60 13.21
N ALA A 71 -13.16 -15.05 12.87
CA ALA A 71 -12.05 -15.82 12.31
C ALA A 71 -11.15 -16.44 13.42
N GLY A 72 -11.61 -16.47 14.66
CA GLY A 72 -10.84 -16.98 15.80
C GLY A 72 -9.64 -16.08 16.14
N PRO A 73 -8.39 -16.59 16.09
CA PRO A 73 -7.21 -15.78 16.41
C PRO A 73 -6.90 -14.70 15.37
N LEU A 74 -7.41 -14.85 14.15
CA LEU A 74 -7.19 -13.89 13.05
C LEU A 74 -8.29 -12.83 13.01
N PRO A 75 -8.01 -11.64 12.46
CA PRO A 75 -9.04 -10.61 12.30
C PRO A 75 -10.20 -11.08 11.40
N THR A 76 -11.44 -10.87 11.86
CA THR A 76 -12.67 -11.20 11.10
C THR A 76 -12.73 -10.46 9.76
N ALA A 77 -12.02 -9.34 9.64
CA ALA A 77 -11.86 -8.60 8.38
C ALA A 77 -11.33 -9.46 7.23
N LEU A 78 -10.59 -10.55 7.50
CA LEU A 78 -10.14 -11.48 6.45
C LEU A 78 -11.30 -12.24 5.80
N LEU A 79 -12.34 -12.58 6.57
CA LEU A 79 -13.56 -13.20 6.03
C LEU A 79 -14.37 -12.19 5.22
N ALA A 80 -14.33 -10.92 5.59
CA ALA A 80 -15.01 -9.83 4.92
C ALA A 80 -14.27 -9.32 3.66
N LEU A 81 -12.96 -9.56 3.56
CA LEU A 81 -12.10 -9.06 2.49
C LEU A 81 -12.60 -9.39 1.07
N PRO A 82 -13.07 -10.61 0.75
CA PRO A 82 -13.61 -10.92 -0.57
C PRO A 82 -14.78 -10.02 -0.96
N PHE A 83 -15.65 -9.68 -0.02
CA PHE A 83 -16.79 -8.76 -0.26
C PHE A 83 -16.32 -7.33 -0.49
N GLY A 84 -15.31 -6.88 0.24
CA GLY A 84 -14.63 -5.61 -0.02
C GLY A 84 -14.04 -5.54 -1.43
N ILE A 85 -13.34 -6.60 -1.85
CA ILE A 85 -12.75 -6.70 -3.20
C ILE A 85 -13.85 -6.66 -4.26
N LEU A 86 -14.92 -7.45 -4.13
CA LEU A 86 -16.03 -7.48 -5.08
C LEU A 86 -16.74 -6.11 -5.18
N GLY A 87 -16.99 -5.47 -4.04
CA GLY A 87 -17.59 -4.14 -4.00
C GLY A 87 -16.74 -3.09 -4.69
N THR A 88 -15.42 -3.13 -4.47
CA THR A 88 -14.48 -2.19 -5.10
C THR A 88 -14.31 -2.46 -6.59
N ILE A 89 -14.29 -3.73 -7.01
CA ILE A 89 -14.29 -4.10 -8.43
C ILE A 89 -15.54 -3.56 -9.11
N ALA A 90 -16.71 -3.76 -8.51
CA ALA A 90 -17.97 -3.25 -9.05
C ALA A 90 -17.92 -1.72 -9.22
N LEU A 91 -17.47 -0.99 -8.18
CA LEU A 91 -17.31 0.46 -8.25
C LEU A 91 -16.31 0.88 -9.34
N ALA A 92 -15.15 0.24 -9.42
CA ALA A 92 -14.12 0.56 -10.40
C ALA A 92 -14.62 0.35 -11.84
N LEU A 93 -15.34 -0.75 -12.11
CA LEU A 93 -15.94 -1.03 -13.42
C LEU A 93 -17.05 -0.06 -13.77
N VAL A 94 -17.91 0.31 -12.82
CA VAL A 94 -18.93 1.34 -13.01
C VAL A 94 -18.27 2.67 -13.33
N THR A 95 -17.26 3.08 -12.57
CA THR A 95 -16.52 4.33 -12.79
C THR A 95 -15.81 4.32 -14.15
N ASP A 96 -15.20 3.20 -14.54
CA ASP A 96 -14.60 3.09 -15.88
C ASP A 96 -15.64 3.28 -16.97
N ARG A 97 -16.79 2.58 -16.87
CA ARG A 97 -17.83 2.60 -17.90
C ARG A 97 -18.52 3.96 -18.01
N THR A 98 -18.77 4.64 -16.90
CA THR A 98 -19.51 5.92 -16.87
C THR A 98 -18.63 7.14 -17.10
N VAL A 99 -17.36 7.06 -16.69
CA VAL A 99 -16.46 8.22 -16.69
C VAL A 99 -15.28 8.02 -17.63
N TYR A 100 -14.36 7.08 -17.31
CA TYR A 100 -13.08 6.97 -18.05
C TYR A 100 -13.24 6.49 -19.49
N ARG A 101 -14.18 5.58 -19.76
CA ARG A 101 -14.44 5.07 -21.12
C ARG A 101 -14.84 6.17 -22.08
N PHE A 102 -15.66 7.12 -21.65
CA PHE A 102 -16.08 8.26 -22.48
C PHE A 102 -14.87 9.04 -22.99
N TYR A 103 -13.95 9.43 -22.12
CA TYR A 103 -12.74 10.18 -22.50
C TYR A 103 -11.76 9.33 -23.31
N ARG A 104 -11.68 8.03 -23.02
CA ARG A 104 -10.85 7.07 -23.78
C ARG A 104 -11.33 6.96 -25.23
N GLN A 105 -12.64 6.88 -25.46
CA GLN A 105 -13.22 6.85 -26.82
C GLN A 105 -12.95 8.14 -27.60
N GLN A 106 -12.88 9.28 -26.92
CA GLN A 106 -12.53 10.57 -27.53
C GLN A 106 -11.03 10.75 -27.71
N LYS A 107 -10.19 9.77 -27.38
CA LYS A 107 -8.73 9.87 -27.41
C LYS A 107 -8.21 11.11 -26.68
N ALA A 108 -8.82 11.42 -25.53
CA ALA A 108 -8.46 12.57 -24.71
C ALA A 108 -6.99 12.50 -24.25
N LYS A 109 -6.36 13.67 -24.09
CA LYS A 109 -4.97 13.77 -23.62
C LYS A 109 -4.85 13.25 -22.19
N PRO A 110 -3.69 12.68 -21.79
CA PRO A 110 -3.47 12.12 -20.43
C PRO A 110 -3.83 13.09 -19.31
N VAL A 111 -3.58 14.40 -19.49
CA VAL A 111 -3.91 15.42 -18.48
C VAL A 111 -5.40 15.50 -18.17
N ILE A 112 -6.28 15.21 -19.14
CA ILE A 112 -7.74 15.18 -18.93
C ILE A 112 -8.11 14.02 -18.00
N PHE A 113 -7.50 12.84 -18.18
CA PHE A 113 -7.70 11.71 -17.28
C PHE A 113 -7.25 12.00 -15.85
N VAL A 114 -6.16 12.75 -15.68
CA VAL A 114 -5.71 13.22 -14.36
C VAL A 114 -6.78 14.11 -13.73
N MET A 115 -7.30 15.11 -14.44
CA MET A 115 -8.38 15.99 -13.95
C MET A 115 -9.64 15.20 -13.60
N VAL A 116 -10.04 14.27 -14.46
CA VAL A 116 -11.18 13.38 -14.22
C VAL A 116 -10.97 12.53 -12.98
N SER A 117 -9.75 12.00 -12.79
CA SER A 117 -9.43 11.18 -11.62
C SER A 117 -9.52 11.97 -10.30
N LEU A 118 -9.21 13.26 -10.32
CA LEU A 118 -9.42 14.15 -9.17
C LEU A 118 -10.92 14.31 -8.85
N GLY A 119 -11.77 14.46 -9.87
CA GLY A 119 -13.23 14.48 -9.68
C GLY A 119 -13.76 13.18 -9.07
N VAL A 120 -13.30 12.03 -9.58
CA VAL A 120 -13.63 10.70 -9.05
C VAL A 120 -13.12 10.56 -7.61
N MET A 121 -11.92 11.04 -7.30
CA MET A 121 -11.35 11.05 -5.96
C MET A 121 -12.26 11.76 -4.96
N PHE A 122 -12.67 12.98 -5.26
CA PHE A 122 -13.57 13.74 -4.36
C PHE A 122 -14.94 13.08 -4.21
N MET A 123 -15.47 12.51 -5.28
CA MET A 123 -16.74 11.76 -5.24
C MET A 123 -16.61 10.53 -4.32
N MET A 124 -15.55 9.72 -4.47
CA MET A 124 -15.33 8.54 -3.62
C MET A 124 -15.10 8.94 -2.15
N ASN A 125 -14.32 9.98 -1.91
CA ASN A 125 -14.07 10.50 -0.56
C ASN A 125 -15.39 10.94 0.11
N GLY A 126 -16.26 11.62 -0.64
CA GLY A 126 -17.59 12.01 -0.19
C GLY A 126 -18.47 10.80 0.16
N ILE A 127 -18.51 9.79 -0.72
CA ILE A 127 -19.28 8.54 -0.49
C ILE A 127 -18.79 7.82 0.76
N VAL A 128 -17.47 7.63 0.91
CA VAL A 128 -16.89 6.95 2.08
C VAL A 128 -17.25 7.68 3.37
N ARG A 129 -17.09 9.01 3.40
CA ARG A 129 -17.43 9.81 4.61
C ARG A 129 -18.92 9.85 4.90
N PHE A 130 -19.75 9.83 3.87
CA PHE A 130 -21.20 9.81 4.03
C PHE A 130 -21.68 8.50 4.67
N ILE A 131 -21.08 7.35 4.29
CA ILE A 131 -21.48 6.02 4.76
C ILE A 131 -20.92 5.71 6.14
N ILE A 132 -19.61 5.88 6.36
CA ILE A 132 -18.94 5.42 7.59
C ILE A 132 -18.57 6.58 8.54
N GLY A 133 -18.72 7.82 8.09
CA GLY A 133 -18.35 9.01 8.83
C GLY A 133 -16.87 9.40 8.66
N PRO A 134 -16.48 10.62 9.14
CA PRO A 134 -15.12 11.13 9.03
C PRO A 134 -14.19 10.64 10.15
N GLY A 135 -14.74 10.00 11.17
CA GLY A 135 -14.02 9.59 12.39
C GLY A 135 -13.10 8.40 12.18
N ASP A 136 -12.35 8.11 13.24
CA ASP A 136 -11.48 6.95 13.31
C ASP A 136 -12.28 5.68 13.62
N GLN A 137 -12.17 4.64 12.79
CA GLN A 137 -12.85 3.38 12.95
C GLN A 137 -11.85 2.26 13.23
N ARG A 138 -12.08 1.52 14.31
CA ARG A 138 -11.32 0.32 14.65
C ARG A 138 -12.17 -0.90 14.39
N PHE A 139 -11.63 -1.83 13.64
CA PHE A 139 -12.28 -3.08 13.25
C PHE A 139 -11.37 -4.30 13.41
N THR A 140 -10.28 -4.11 14.14
CA THR A 140 -9.32 -5.17 14.49
C THR A 140 -9.87 -5.95 15.67
N ASP A 141 -10.06 -7.25 15.49
CA ASP A 141 -10.38 -8.26 16.49
C ASP A 141 -9.35 -9.40 16.40
N GLY A 142 -9.51 -10.45 17.24
CA GLY A 142 -8.59 -11.58 17.32
C GLY A 142 -7.37 -11.30 18.22
N GLU A 143 -6.34 -12.12 18.08
CA GLU A 143 -5.12 -12.00 18.90
C GLU A 143 -4.25 -10.83 18.46
N ARG A 144 -3.87 -9.99 19.44
CA ARG A 144 -3.10 -8.77 19.16
C ARG A 144 -1.66 -9.06 18.75
N PHE A 145 -1.03 -10.08 19.31
CA PHE A 145 0.39 -10.37 19.10
C PHE A 145 0.61 -11.84 18.76
N VAL A 146 1.39 -12.10 17.74
CA VAL A 146 1.97 -13.43 17.45
C VAL A 146 3.09 -13.72 18.43
N ILE A 147 3.95 -12.73 18.68
CA ILE A 147 5.01 -12.79 19.68
C ILE A 147 4.85 -11.57 20.59
N SER A 148 4.64 -11.80 21.90
CA SER A 148 4.57 -10.70 22.84
C SER A 148 5.96 -10.37 23.42
N ALA A 149 6.23 -9.08 23.65
CA ALA A 149 7.49 -8.62 24.23
C ALA A 149 7.78 -9.31 25.58
N ARG A 150 6.74 -9.60 26.38
CA ARG A 150 6.87 -10.29 27.67
C ARG A 150 7.35 -11.73 27.51
N THR A 151 6.77 -12.47 26.57
CA THR A 151 7.15 -13.87 26.29
C THR A 151 8.57 -13.93 25.77
N PHE A 152 8.93 -13.03 24.82
CA PHE A 152 10.27 -12.95 24.28
C PHE A 152 11.33 -12.67 25.36
N LYS A 153 11.10 -11.69 26.26
CA LYS A 153 12.00 -11.38 27.40
C LYS A 153 12.19 -12.58 28.33
N LYS A 154 11.11 -13.30 28.61
CA LYS A 154 11.19 -14.51 29.48
C LYS A 154 12.03 -15.62 28.87
N LEU A 155 11.95 -15.79 27.54
CA LEU A 155 12.68 -16.85 26.82
C LEU A 155 14.15 -16.50 26.59
N THR A 156 14.46 -15.23 26.35
CA THR A 156 15.81 -14.80 25.96
C THR A 156 16.62 -14.20 27.11
N GLY A 157 15.97 -13.79 28.21
CA GLY A 157 16.62 -13.04 29.29
C GLY A 157 17.10 -11.64 28.95
N LEU A 158 16.75 -11.12 27.75
CA LEU A 158 17.14 -9.79 27.29
C LEU A 158 16.29 -8.70 27.97
N GLN A 159 16.87 -7.50 28.07
CA GLN A 159 16.13 -6.34 28.59
C GLN A 159 15.11 -5.82 27.59
N GLU A 160 15.41 -5.92 26.28
CA GLU A 160 14.49 -5.55 25.21
C GLU A 160 13.60 -6.73 24.78
N GLY A 161 12.35 -6.42 24.41
CA GLY A 161 11.38 -7.43 23.99
C GLY A 161 10.98 -7.24 22.53
N LEU A 162 11.04 -8.31 21.76
CA LEU A 162 10.47 -8.33 20.42
C LEU A 162 8.95 -8.52 20.52
N ALA A 163 8.20 -7.63 19.91
CA ALA A 163 6.74 -7.72 19.80
C ALA A 163 6.33 -7.68 18.33
N ILE A 164 5.78 -8.76 17.82
CA ILE A 164 5.25 -8.83 16.46
C ILE A 164 3.73 -8.88 16.57
N LYS A 165 3.06 -7.84 16.07
CA LYS A 165 1.59 -7.81 15.99
C LYS A 165 1.10 -8.80 14.94
N THR A 166 -0.05 -9.41 15.21
CA THR A 166 -0.73 -10.29 14.25
C THR A 166 -1.01 -9.56 12.94
N THR A 167 -1.40 -8.29 12.99
CA THR A 167 -1.66 -7.45 11.81
C THR A 167 -0.42 -7.20 10.98
N GLU A 168 0.76 -7.01 11.60
CA GLU A 168 2.04 -6.81 10.89
C GLU A 168 2.48 -8.10 10.17
N ALA A 169 2.45 -9.23 10.88
CA ALA A 169 2.77 -10.53 10.28
C ALA A 169 1.83 -10.87 9.14
N LEU A 170 0.52 -10.69 9.35
CA LEU A 170 -0.51 -10.89 8.33
C LEU A 170 -0.28 -10.01 7.10
N THR A 171 0.09 -8.74 7.29
CA THR A 171 0.37 -7.80 6.20
C THR A 171 1.51 -8.31 5.32
N VAL A 172 2.63 -8.72 5.90
CA VAL A 172 3.78 -9.21 5.14
C VAL A 172 3.43 -10.51 4.40
N ILE A 173 2.80 -11.47 5.07
CA ILE A 173 2.42 -12.75 4.47
C ILE A 173 1.43 -12.52 3.31
N THR A 174 0.39 -11.72 3.53
CA THR A 174 -0.61 -11.41 2.49
C THR A 174 0.05 -10.70 1.30
N ALA A 175 0.94 -9.73 1.54
CA ALA A 175 1.65 -9.04 0.47
C ALA A 175 2.49 -10.00 -0.37
N VAL A 176 3.23 -10.92 0.25
CA VAL A 176 4.03 -11.93 -0.47
C VAL A 176 3.13 -12.82 -1.33
N ILE A 177 2.01 -13.31 -0.77
CA ILE A 177 1.06 -14.15 -1.51
C ILE A 177 0.47 -13.39 -2.70
N VAL A 178 -0.03 -12.17 -2.47
CA VAL A 178 -0.66 -11.34 -3.50
C VAL A 178 0.32 -11.00 -4.62
N VAL A 179 1.55 -10.62 -4.28
CA VAL A 179 2.62 -10.36 -5.25
C VAL A 179 2.93 -11.63 -6.06
N ALA A 180 3.11 -12.77 -5.40
CA ALA A 180 3.38 -14.04 -6.08
C ALA A 180 2.25 -14.42 -7.06
N VAL A 181 0.98 -14.30 -6.63
CA VAL A 181 -0.20 -14.55 -7.46
C VAL A 181 -0.26 -13.57 -8.64
N LEU A 182 0.00 -12.28 -8.41
CA LEU A 182 0.02 -11.27 -9.47
C LEU A 182 1.08 -11.58 -10.52
N PHE A 183 2.32 -11.89 -10.11
CA PHE A 183 3.39 -12.23 -11.05
C PHE A 183 3.12 -13.54 -11.79
N TRP A 184 2.57 -14.54 -11.09
CA TRP A 184 2.11 -15.77 -11.75
C TRP A 184 1.04 -15.46 -12.80
N PHE A 185 0.03 -14.65 -12.46
CA PHE A 185 -1.02 -14.23 -13.39
C PHE A 185 -0.44 -13.52 -14.61
N LEU A 186 0.39 -12.48 -14.40
CA LEU A 186 0.98 -11.69 -15.48
C LEU A 186 1.90 -12.52 -16.39
N ASN A 187 2.61 -13.52 -15.85
CA ASN A 187 3.59 -14.31 -16.63
C ASN A 187 3.01 -15.57 -17.27
N LYS A 188 2.07 -16.23 -16.62
CA LYS A 188 1.61 -17.57 -17.03
C LYS A 188 0.26 -17.55 -17.73
N THR A 189 -0.64 -16.57 -17.44
CA THR A 189 -1.98 -16.56 -18.06
C THR A 189 -1.99 -15.87 -19.42
N ARG A 190 -2.95 -16.25 -20.28
CA ARG A 190 -3.16 -15.60 -21.59
C ARG A 190 -3.51 -14.12 -21.43
N THR A 191 -4.39 -13.80 -20.47
CA THR A 191 -4.80 -12.42 -20.16
C THR A 191 -3.62 -11.59 -19.68
N GLY A 192 -2.80 -12.11 -18.76
CA GLY A 192 -1.60 -11.40 -18.26
C GLY A 192 -0.58 -11.12 -19.37
N LYS A 193 -0.38 -12.10 -20.29
CA LYS A 193 0.48 -11.89 -21.47
C LYS A 193 -0.08 -10.81 -22.40
N SER A 194 -1.41 -10.80 -22.63
CA SER A 194 -2.07 -9.74 -23.42
C SER A 194 -1.93 -8.36 -22.77
N MET A 195 -2.07 -8.26 -21.44
CA MET A 195 -1.86 -7.01 -20.70
C MET A 195 -0.43 -6.49 -20.87
N ARG A 196 0.57 -7.35 -20.77
CA ARG A 196 1.97 -6.95 -20.98
C ARG A 196 2.24 -6.53 -22.42
N ALA A 197 1.79 -7.30 -23.41
CA ALA A 197 1.92 -6.94 -24.83
C ALA A 197 1.28 -5.58 -25.12
N TYR A 198 0.07 -5.33 -24.59
CA TYR A 198 -0.62 -4.05 -24.71
C TYR A 198 0.15 -2.92 -24.01
N SER A 199 0.69 -3.17 -22.81
CA SER A 199 1.53 -2.22 -22.09
C SER A 199 2.81 -1.87 -22.84
N ASP A 200 3.42 -2.82 -23.55
CA ASP A 200 4.67 -2.62 -24.29
C ASP A 200 4.43 -1.81 -25.58
N ASN A 201 3.46 -2.24 -26.38
CA ASN A 201 3.07 -1.52 -27.61
C ASN A 201 1.59 -1.76 -27.91
N GLU A 202 0.79 -0.71 -27.72
CA GLU A 202 -0.66 -0.73 -27.93
C GLU A 202 -1.02 -1.06 -29.40
N ASP A 203 -0.37 -0.41 -30.37
CA ASP A 203 -0.68 -0.57 -31.79
C ASP A 203 -0.39 -2.00 -32.27
N LEU A 204 0.75 -2.56 -31.88
CA LEU A 204 1.10 -3.95 -32.21
C LEU A 204 0.16 -4.95 -31.53
N ALA A 205 -0.27 -4.68 -30.30
CA ALA A 205 -1.22 -5.51 -29.60
C ALA A 205 -2.58 -5.53 -30.28
N LEU A 206 -3.07 -4.37 -30.75
CA LEU A 206 -4.30 -4.24 -31.52
C LEU A 206 -4.23 -5.02 -32.85
N LEU A 207 -3.14 -4.87 -33.58
CA LEU A 207 -2.90 -5.61 -34.82
C LEU A 207 -2.84 -7.15 -34.60
N SER A 208 -2.41 -7.56 -33.41
CA SER A 208 -2.39 -8.98 -33.00
C SER A 208 -3.75 -9.50 -32.50
N GLY A 209 -4.82 -8.70 -32.60
CA GLY A 209 -6.18 -9.08 -32.20
C GLY A 209 -6.46 -9.00 -30.69
N ILE A 210 -5.61 -8.34 -29.92
CA ILE A 210 -5.87 -8.12 -28.48
C ILE A 210 -6.95 -7.05 -28.33
N ASN A 211 -8.02 -7.40 -27.60
CA ASN A 211 -9.13 -6.48 -27.34
C ASN A 211 -8.77 -5.50 -26.21
N PRO A 212 -8.64 -4.18 -26.46
CA PRO A 212 -8.22 -3.18 -25.48
C PRO A 212 -9.23 -3.04 -24.32
N GLU A 213 -10.52 -3.13 -24.60
CA GLU A 213 -11.56 -3.02 -23.57
C GLU A 213 -11.47 -4.14 -22.53
N ARG A 214 -11.12 -5.36 -22.97
CA ARG A 214 -10.89 -6.47 -22.03
C ARG A 214 -9.63 -6.26 -21.20
N VAL A 215 -8.55 -5.76 -21.79
CA VAL A 215 -7.29 -5.44 -21.09
C VAL A 215 -7.56 -4.40 -20.01
N VAL A 216 -8.24 -3.32 -20.35
CA VAL A 216 -8.61 -2.25 -19.42
C VAL A 216 -9.50 -2.79 -18.29
N MET A 217 -10.53 -3.57 -18.62
CA MET A 217 -11.41 -4.18 -17.64
C MET A 217 -10.65 -5.03 -16.61
N TYR A 218 -9.77 -5.94 -17.07
CA TYR A 218 -8.96 -6.75 -16.17
C TYR A 218 -7.98 -5.90 -15.34
N THR A 219 -7.45 -4.82 -15.91
CA THR A 219 -6.59 -3.89 -15.19
C THR A 219 -7.36 -3.26 -14.01
N TRP A 220 -8.56 -2.74 -14.25
CA TRP A 220 -9.40 -2.18 -13.18
C TRP A 220 -9.75 -3.20 -12.10
N MET A 221 -10.07 -4.45 -12.49
CA MET A 221 -10.36 -5.53 -11.52
C MET A 221 -9.16 -5.84 -10.62
N ILE A 222 -7.96 -5.99 -11.20
CA ILE A 222 -6.74 -6.28 -10.44
C ILE A 222 -6.37 -5.12 -9.54
N VAL A 223 -6.42 -3.90 -10.07
CA VAL A 223 -6.07 -2.70 -9.31
C VAL A 223 -7.06 -2.46 -8.15
N ALA A 224 -8.35 -2.67 -8.36
CA ALA A 224 -9.36 -2.59 -7.30
C ALA A 224 -9.11 -3.63 -6.20
N ALA A 225 -8.73 -4.85 -6.56
CA ALA A 225 -8.36 -5.89 -5.60
C ALA A 225 -7.10 -5.50 -4.80
N LEU A 226 -6.03 -5.05 -5.47
CA LEU A 226 -4.79 -4.60 -4.82
C LEU A 226 -5.04 -3.41 -3.90
N ALA A 227 -5.82 -2.42 -4.36
CA ALA A 227 -6.19 -1.25 -3.57
C ALA A 227 -6.97 -1.64 -2.30
N THR A 228 -7.95 -2.54 -2.43
CA THR A 228 -8.73 -3.04 -1.28
C THR A 228 -7.85 -3.77 -0.28
N ILE A 229 -7.01 -4.70 -0.75
CA ILE A 229 -6.11 -5.47 0.13
C ILE A 229 -5.15 -4.51 0.86
N ALA A 230 -4.48 -3.60 0.14
CA ALA A 230 -3.59 -2.62 0.74
C ALA A 230 -4.31 -1.72 1.76
N GLY A 231 -5.52 -1.28 1.41
CA GLY A 231 -6.36 -0.43 2.27
C GLY A 231 -6.79 -1.13 3.55
N VAL A 232 -7.24 -2.38 3.46
CA VAL A 232 -7.65 -3.18 4.63
C VAL A 232 -6.45 -3.47 5.54
N LEU A 233 -5.32 -3.89 4.98
CA LEU A 233 -4.11 -4.17 5.75
C LEU A 233 -3.59 -2.92 6.47
N TYR A 234 -3.65 -1.76 5.83
CA TYR A 234 -3.31 -0.49 6.47
C TYR A 234 -4.27 -0.14 7.61
N GLY A 235 -5.58 -0.29 7.38
CA GLY A 235 -6.60 -0.02 8.38
C GLY A 235 -6.53 -0.96 9.58
N LEU A 236 -6.16 -2.23 9.39
CA LEU A 236 -5.94 -3.20 10.47
C LEU A 236 -4.72 -2.84 11.33
N ASP A 237 -3.67 -2.29 10.73
CA ASP A 237 -2.45 -1.91 11.48
C ASP A 237 -2.59 -0.54 12.18
N LYS A 238 -3.19 0.45 11.52
CA LYS A 238 -3.23 1.87 11.98
C LYS A 238 -4.59 2.39 12.38
N SER A 239 -5.68 1.67 12.16
CA SER A 239 -7.07 2.07 12.14
C SER A 239 -7.51 2.72 10.81
N PHE A 240 -8.82 2.75 10.59
CA PHE A 240 -9.41 3.33 9.39
C PHE A 240 -9.87 4.77 9.66
N LYS A 241 -9.25 5.71 8.96
CA LYS A 241 -9.67 7.12 8.92
C LYS A 241 -9.67 7.58 7.47
N PRO A 242 -10.81 7.97 6.88
CA PRO A 242 -10.89 8.28 5.44
C PRO A 242 -9.85 9.27 4.94
N PHE A 243 -9.57 10.33 5.70
CA PHE A 243 -8.59 11.35 5.32
C PHE A 243 -7.15 10.82 5.22
N THR A 244 -6.80 9.81 6.02
CA THR A 244 -5.45 9.23 5.99
C THR A 244 -5.16 8.52 4.67
N TYR A 245 -6.18 7.94 4.04
CA TYR A 245 -6.01 7.28 2.73
C TYR A 245 -5.73 8.26 1.60
N PHE A 246 -6.30 9.46 1.66
CA PHE A 246 -5.92 10.56 0.77
C PHE A 246 -4.45 10.94 0.97
N GLN A 247 -3.98 11.05 2.21
CA GLN A 247 -2.58 11.35 2.50
C GLN A 247 -1.63 10.23 2.06
N LEU A 248 -2.04 8.94 2.16
CA LEU A 248 -1.26 7.78 1.71
C LEU A 248 -1.01 7.77 0.20
N LEU A 249 -1.82 8.47 -0.58
CA LEU A 249 -1.63 8.58 -2.01
C LEU A 249 -0.23 9.10 -2.35
N LEU A 250 0.30 10.02 -1.55
CA LEU A 250 1.60 10.65 -1.76
C LEU A 250 2.77 9.66 -1.65
N PRO A 251 2.96 8.92 -0.53
CA PRO A 251 4.02 7.91 -0.46
C PRO A 251 3.81 6.75 -1.43
N ILE A 252 2.58 6.42 -1.81
CA ILE A 252 2.29 5.41 -2.83
C ILE A 252 2.77 5.87 -4.22
N PHE A 253 2.49 7.11 -4.62
CA PHE A 253 3.02 7.67 -5.86
C PHE A 253 4.54 7.81 -5.80
N ALA A 254 5.09 8.29 -4.68
CA ALA A 254 6.54 8.33 -4.50
C ALA A 254 7.17 6.95 -4.69
N SER A 255 6.57 5.91 -4.11
CA SER A 255 7.01 4.52 -4.28
C SER A 255 6.99 4.06 -5.74
N ALA A 256 5.89 4.34 -6.46
CA ALA A 256 5.75 3.96 -7.86
C ALA A 256 6.73 4.71 -8.77
N ILE A 257 6.95 6.02 -8.53
CA ILE A 257 7.84 6.86 -9.34
C ILE A 257 9.31 6.55 -9.03
N VAL A 258 9.67 6.47 -7.75
CA VAL A 258 11.03 6.10 -7.30
C VAL A 258 11.40 4.71 -7.82
N GLY A 259 10.46 3.78 -7.76
CA GLY A 259 10.63 2.44 -8.32
C GLY A 259 10.76 2.42 -9.84
N GLY A 260 10.10 3.34 -10.53
CA GLY A 260 10.00 3.43 -11.99
C GLY A 260 8.59 3.07 -12.48
N LEU A 261 7.86 4.09 -12.95
CA LEU A 261 6.49 3.93 -13.44
C LEU A 261 6.38 2.89 -14.56
N GLY A 262 5.40 2.01 -14.46
CA GLY A 262 5.20 0.91 -15.40
C GLY A 262 6.09 -0.32 -15.17
N ASN A 263 6.94 -0.32 -14.13
CA ASN A 263 7.73 -1.47 -13.72
C ASN A 263 7.21 -2.05 -12.39
N PRO A 264 6.51 -3.21 -12.38
CA PRO A 264 5.96 -3.79 -11.14
C PRO A 264 7.01 -4.16 -10.09
N ILE A 265 8.18 -4.66 -10.51
CA ILE A 265 9.28 -5.00 -9.58
C ILE A 265 9.83 -3.72 -8.96
N GLY A 266 10.01 -2.69 -9.79
CA GLY A 266 10.43 -1.36 -9.33
C GLY A 266 9.46 -0.77 -8.30
N ALA A 267 8.16 -0.86 -8.54
CA ALA A 267 7.14 -0.37 -7.61
C ALA A 267 7.21 -1.04 -6.23
N ILE A 268 7.45 -2.35 -6.18
CA ILE A 268 7.66 -3.07 -4.92
C ILE A 268 8.89 -2.56 -4.20
N ALA A 269 10.03 -2.51 -4.89
CA ALA A 269 11.29 -2.02 -4.30
C ALA A 269 11.16 -0.56 -3.83
N GLY A 270 10.50 0.30 -4.63
CA GLY A 270 10.20 1.69 -4.27
C GLY A 270 9.35 1.78 -3.00
N GLY A 271 8.35 0.90 -2.84
CA GLY A 271 7.52 0.81 -1.65
C GLY A 271 8.34 0.54 -0.38
N PHE A 272 9.26 -0.41 -0.44
CA PHE A 272 10.16 -0.67 0.68
C PHE A 272 11.18 0.45 0.91
N ILE A 273 11.77 1.03 -0.14
CA ILE A 273 12.70 2.16 -0.02
C ILE A 273 12.03 3.33 0.71
N ILE A 274 10.83 3.72 0.27
CA ILE A 274 10.08 4.82 0.89
C ILE A 274 9.72 4.48 2.34
N ALA A 275 9.17 3.29 2.60
CA ALA A 275 8.75 2.89 3.93
C ALA A 275 9.92 2.85 4.93
N PHE A 276 11.03 2.20 4.56
CA PHE A 276 12.21 2.14 5.43
C PHE A 276 12.82 3.52 5.66
N SER A 277 12.86 4.37 4.63
CA SER A 277 13.35 5.75 4.78
C SER A 277 12.47 6.57 5.73
N GLU A 278 11.14 6.52 5.57
CA GLU A 278 10.21 7.20 6.48
C GLU A 278 10.37 6.72 7.92
N VAL A 279 10.36 5.41 8.14
CA VAL A 279 10.48 4.81 9.48
C VAL A 279 11.83 5.15 10.10
N THR A 280 12.92 5.01 9.37
CA THR A 280 14.28 5.24 9.89
C THR A 280 14.53 6.71 10.24
N ILE A 281 14.08 7.64 9.40
CA ILE A 281 14.29 9.09 9.61
C ILE A 281 13.40 9.60 10.75
N THR A 282 12.22 9.03 10.93
CA THR A 282 11.30 9.44 12.01
C THR A 282 11.48 8.65 13.31
N TYR A 283 12.38 7.66 13.34
CA TYR A 283 12.66 6.88 14.55
C TYR A 283 13.48 7.69 15.57
N ALA A 284 13.13 7.54 16.85
CA ALA A 284 13.89 8.11 17.95
C ALA A 284 15.04 7.16 18.35
N TRP A 285 16.25 7.46 17.89
CA TRP A 285 17.44 6.60 17.99
C TRP A 285 18.03 6.46 19.39
N LYS A 286 17.56 7.26 20.37
CA LYS A 286 18.06 7.27 21.75
C LYS A 286 18.28 5.86 22.30
N LYS A 287 17.30 4.98 22.14
CA LYS A 287 17.31 3.63 22.72
C LYS A 287 18.42 2.74 22.13
N VAL A 288 18.55 2.77 20.81
CA VAL A 288 19.58 2.00 20.10
C VAL A 288 20.97 2.54 20.43
N LEU A 289 21.12 3.87 20.49
CA LEU A 289 22.39 4.51 20.82
C LEU A 289 22.82 4.24 22.25
N ASN A 290 21.90 4.23 23.23
CA ASN A 290 22.22 3.89 24.61
C ASN A 290 22.74 2.46 24.81
N TYR A 291 22.32 1.52 23.95
CA TYR A 291 22.88 0.16 23.96
C TYR A 291 24.18 0.02 23.14
N SER A 292 24.46 0.94 22.24
CA SER A 292 25.60 0.86 21.32
C SER A 292 26.79 1.71 21.74
N LEU A 293 26.56 2.74 22.57
CA LEU A 293 27.59 3.68 23.04
C LEU A 293 27.88 3.49 24.53
N PRO A 294 29.10 3.81 25.00
CA PRO A 294 29.42 3.89 26.42
C PRO A 294 28.53 4.94 27.11
N ASP A 295 28.24 4.75 28.41
CA ASP A 295 27.41 5.65 29.20
C ASP A 295 27.84 7.13 29.15
N SER A 296 29.14 7.38 29.00
CA SER A 296 29.68 8.74 28.87
C SER A 296 29.29 9.45 27.57
N LEU A 297 28.88 8.75 26.53
CA LEU A 297 28.47 9.25 25.22
C LEU A 297 27.01 9.02 24.92
N ALA A 298 26.25 8.45 25.88
CA ALA A 298 24.83 8.17 25.73
C ALA A 298 24.05 9.49 25.64
N PRO A 299 23.16 9.66 24.63
CA PRO A 299 22.42 10.91 24.45
C PRO A 299 21.30 11.04 25.47
N ASP A 300 21.18 12.21 26.10
CA ASP A 300 20.07 12.53 27.01
C ASP A 300 18.77 12.82 26.27
N GLY A 301 18.83 13.29 25.03
CA GLY A 301 17.67 13.63 24.17
C GLY A 301 17.16 12.47 23.32
N LEU A 302 16.04 12.68 22.60
CA LEU A 302 15.41 11.67 21.73
C LEU A 302 16.24 11.25 20.52
N VAL A 303 17.17 12.10 20.06
CA VAL A 303 17.96 11.89 18.82
C VAL A 303 17.06 11.46 17.66
N GLN A 304 16.13 12.30 17.31
CA GLN A 304 15.17 12.10 16.22
C GLN A 304 15.44 13.14 15.14
N LEU A 305 15.62 12.68 13.88
CA LEU A 305 15.91 13.59 12.76
C LEU A 305 14.68 14.40 12.36
N LEU A 306 13.51 13.77 12.37
CA LEU A 306 12.23 14.39 12.00
C LEU A 306 11.09 13.83 12.85
N SER A 307 10.18 14.69 13.30
CA SER A 307 8.97 14.22 14.00
C SER A 307 8.10 13.34 13.09
N THR A 308 7.44 12.36 13.68
CA THR A 308 6.54 11.42 13.00
C THR A 308 5.40 12.12 12.25
N ASP A 309 5.03 13.33 12.66
CA ASP A 309 3.99 14.13 12.00
C ASP A 309 4.39 14.55 10.58
N TYR A 310 5.70 14.66 10.33
CA TYR A 310 6.26 15.05 9.04
C TYR A 310 6.73 13.86 8.18
N LYS A 311 6.35 12.63 8.53
CA LYS A 311 6.83 11.42 7.84
C LYS A 311 6.64 11.47 6.31
N PHE A 312 5.53 12.00 5.83
CA PHE A 312 5.27 12.10 4.39
C PHE A 312 6.18 13.12 3.66
N ALA A 313 6.78 14.08 4.39
CA ALA A 313 7.78 14.97 3.82
C ALA A 313 9.04 14.21 3.37
N VAL A 314 9.37 13.10 4.04
CA VAL A 314 10.48 12.22 3.65
C VAL A 314 10.24 11.61 2.28
N SER A 315 9.03 11.08 2.02
CA SER A 315 8.65 10.54 0.71
C SER A 315 8.78 11.58 -0.39
N PHE A 316 8.34 12.82 -0.12
CA PHE A 316 8.48 13.93 -1.07
C PHE A 316 9.92 14.30 -1.35
N ALA A 317 10.74 14.42 -0.30
CA ALA A 317 12.16 14.74 -0.47
C ALA A 317 12.86 13.68 -1.34
N ILE A 318 12.61 12.39 -1.06
CA ILE A 318 13.18 11.29 -1.84
C ILE A 318 12.67 11.33 -3.28
N LEU A 319 11.36 11.57 -3.48
CA LEU A 319 10.77 11.70 -4.81
C LEU A 319 11.46 12.80 -5.62
N ILE A 320 11.63 14.00 -5.05
CA ILE A 320 12.29 15.13 -5.71
C ILE A 320 13.74 14.77 -6.06
N VAL A 321 14.50 14.22 -5.10
CA VAL A 321 15.89 13.82 -5.31
C VAL A 321 15.98 12.78 -6.44
N VAL A 322 15.13 11.75 -6.42
CA VAL A 322 15.17 10.72 -7.48
C VAL A 322 14.78 11.30 -8.83
N LEU A 323 13.78 12.16 -8.92
CA LEU A 323 13.38 12.79 -10.20
C LEU A 323 14.47 13.69 -10.77
N LEU A 324 15.25 14.39 -9.92
CA LEU A 324 16.35 15.24 -10.36
C LEU A 324 17.52 14.43 -10.94
N PHE A 325 17.85 13.28 -10.34
CA PHE A 325 19.01 12.49 -10.75
C PHE A 325 18.67 11.31 -11.69
N LYS A 326 17.46 10.73 -11.55
CA LYS A 326 16.99 9.58 -12.34
C LYS A 326 15.49 9.71 -12.66
N PRO A 327 15.09 10.54 -13.63
CA PRO A 327 13.68 10.82 -13.94
C PRO A 327 12.88 9.56 -14.36
N THR A 328 13.55 8.49 -14.80
CA THR A 328 12.91 7.19 -15.13
C THR A 328 12.74 6.27 -13.92
N GLY A 329 13.10 6.73 -12.71
CA GLY A 329 13.14 5.92 -11.50
C GLY A 329 14.39 5.02 -11.40
N LEU A 330 14.54 4.34 -10.25
CA LEU A 330 15.73 3.53 -9.94
C LEU A 330 15.81 2.26 -10.81
N PHE A 331 14.68 1.67 -11.15
CA PHE A 331 14.58 0.40 -11.89
C PHE A 331 14.15 0.56 -13.35
N LYS A 332 14.41 1.72 -13.96
CA LYS A 332 14.07 2.06 -15.35
C LYS A 332 12.61 1.74 -15.70
N GLY A 333 11.73 2.62 -15.30
CA GLY A 333 10.34 2.65 -15.76
C GLY A 333 10.23 3.12 -17.21
N LYS A 334 9.00 3.14 -17.74
CA LYS A 334 8.70 3.83 -19.00
C LYS A 334 8.88 5.33 -18.77
N ALA A 335 9.57 6.02 -19.68
CA ALA A 335 9.75 7.46 -19.59
C ALA A 335 8.38 8.17 -19.50
N VAL A 336 8.29 9.16 -18.61
CA VAL A 336 7.09 10.00 -18.41
C VAL A 336 6.95 10.98 -19.54
#